data_711794fe350c52f1df5c45082291b987
#
_entry.id   711794fe350c52f1df5c45082291b987
#
_cell.length_a   1.000
_cell.length_b   1.000
_cell.length_c   1.000
_cell.angle_alpha   90.00
_cell.angle_beta   90.00
_cell.angle_gamma   90.00
#
_symmetry.space_group_name_H-M   'P 1'
#
loop_
_entity.id
_entity.type
_entity.pdbx_description
1 polymer ?
#
loop_
_entity_poly.entity_id
_entity_poly.type
_entity_poly.pdbx_seq_one_letter_code
_entity_poly.pdbx_strand_id
1 'polypeptide(L)'
;MNYYNEIKSILVDNAIGRKVREYKNNQKDLESYYNVGKLLVEAQGGEERAKYGDGLIKEYSNRLTSELGKGYSTRNLKYMRNFYLLAKGQPLAAQFKNINMTWSNVCEILNLSNIEEMKYYLNLSNKLCLTKLELRTKIKSKEYERLDSKIKEKLIKQEEVSVKDKIPDPIVLEGLEYREKLTEKIVQKWIDENPASFCEALGEGYSYIKSQYKIKIGSNYNYIDVLLFNIIDMNYVVVEIKVTELKKEHIGQIETYMNYVDANLKKDFHNKTTGILLVRENNRWLIKYINNDGIIVRDYITSEEELNELYIY
;
A
#
# COMPACT_ATOMS: atom_id res chain seq x y z
N MET A 1 -25.93 -38.19 21.50
CA MET A 1 -25.76 -36.71 21.67
C MET A 1 -24.63 -36.25 20.80
N ASN A 2 -24.81 -35.15 20.06
CA ASN A 2 -23.76 -34.63 19.17
C ASN A 2 -23.17 -33.36 19.81
N TYR A 3 -22.04 -33.50 20.48
CA TYR A 3 -21.36 -32.40 21.18
C TYR A 3 -20.51 -31.53 20.24
N TYR A 4 -20.53 -31.75 18.92
CA TYR A 4 -19.70 -31.04 17.96
C TYR A 4 -19.85 -29.50 18.03
N ASN A 5 -21.09 -29.01 18.12
CA ASN A 5 -21.35 -27.57 18.15
C ASN A 5 -20.85 -26.92 19.45
N GLU A 6 -20.96 -27.60 20.58
CA GLU A 6 -20.44 -27.11 21.85
C GLU A 6 -18.92 -27.08 21.85
N ILE A 7 -18.26 -28.13 21.35
CA ILE A 7 -16.80 -28.19 21.20
C ILE A 7 -16.33 -27.09 20.27
N LYS A 8 -17.00 -26.90 19.12
CA LYS A 8 -16.68 -25.87 18.14
C LYS A 8 -16.79 -24.47 18.76
N SER A 9 -17.86 -24.16 19.49
CA SER A 9 -18.06 -22.89 20.16
C SER A 9 -16.90 -22.57 21.13
N ILE A 10 -16.57 -23.54 22.01
CA ILE A 10 -15.45 -23.37 22.96
C ILE A 10 -14.12 -23.10 22.25
N LEU A 11 -13.84 -23.79 21.16
CA LEU A 11 -12.60 -23.60 20.39
C LEU A 11 -12.56 -22.25 19.67
N VAL A 12 -13.69 -21.80 19.12
CA VAL A 12 -13.82 -20.48 18.47
C VAL A 12 -13.64 -19.37 19.50
N ASP A 13 -14.31 -19.44 20.65
CA ASP A 13 -14.21 -18.46 21.73
C ASP A 13 -12.77 -18.37 22.28
N ASN A 14 -12.09 -19.49 22.41
CA ASN A 14 -10.69 -19.52 22.80
C ASN A 14 -9.78 -18.90 21.73
N ALA A 15 -10.05 -19.15 20.45
CA ALA A 15 -9.28 -18.55 19.34
C ALA A 15 -9.47 -17.04 19.30
N ILE A 16 -10.68 -16.53 19.47
CA ILE A 16 -10.99 -15.11 19.57
C ILE A 16 -10.28 -14.50 20.78
N GLY A 17 -10.40 -15.13 21.96
CA GLY A 17 -9.75 -14.68 23.17
C GLY A 17 -8.21 -14.62 23.06
N ARG A 18 -7.57 -15.53 22.31
CA ARG A 18 -6.13 -15.47 22.02
C ARG A 18 -5.78 -14.24 21.17
N LYS A 19 -6.52 -13.99 20.07
CA LYS A 19 -6.29 -12.84 19.20
C LYS A 19 -6.46 -11.51 19.93
N VAL A 20 -7.47 -11.39 20.79
CA VAL A 20 -7.69 -10.20 21.61
C VAL A 20 -6.54 -9.98 22.59
N ARG A 21 -6.02 -11.03 23.23
CA ARG A 21 -4.84 -10.91 24.12
C ARG A 21 -3.59 -10.52 23.36
N GLU A 22 -3.37 -11.11 22.18
CA GLU A 22 -2.23 -10.77 21.32
C GLU A 22 -2.27 -9.31 20.90
N TYR A 23 -3.41 -8.81 20.45
CA TYR A 23 -3.61 -7.40 20.10
C TYR A 23 -3.29 -6.47 21.26
N LYS A 24 -3.85 -6.74 22.46
CA LYS A 24 -3.58 -5.95 23.67
C LYS A 24 -2.10 -5.98 24.09
N ASN A 25 -1.43 -7.12 23.91
CA ASN A 25 -0.01 -7.24 24.21
C ASN A 25 0.82 -6.41 23.24
N ASN A 26 0.54 -6.46 21.94
CA ASN A 26 1.23 -5.64 20.93
C ASN A 26 1.10 -4.14 21.23
N GLN A 27 -0.08 -3.66 21.61
CA GLN A 27 -0.29 -2.26 22.00
C GLN A 27 0.58 -1.89 23.21
N LYS A 28 0.57 -2.73 24.24
CA LYS A 28 1.33 -2.54 25.45
C LYS A 28 2.85 -2.55 25.23
N ASP A 29 3.29 -3.42 24.33
CA ASP A 29 4.70 -3.50 23.92
C ASP A 29 5.12 -2.21 23.20
N LEU A 30 4.35 -1.73 22.23
CA LEU A 30 4.65 -0.48 21.53
C LEU A 30 4.67 0.74 22.45
N GLU A 31 3.71 0.85 23.38
CA GLU A 31 3.69 1.89 24.39
C GLU A 31 4.93 1.83 25.29
N SER A 32 5.31 0.62 25.73
CA SER A 32 6.49 0.40 26.55
C SER A 32 7.77 0.78 25.80
N TYR A 33 7.90 0.36 24.53
CA TYR A 33 9.08 0.67 23.71
C TYR A 33 9.19 2.16 23.37
N TYR A 34 8.07 2.84 23.18
CA TYR A 34 8.04 4.30 23.04
C TYR A 34 8.56 4.99 24.29
N ASN A 35 8.07 4.58 25.47
CA ASN A 35 8.49 5.16 26.75
C ASN A 35 9.97 4.86 27.06
N VAL A 36 10.45 3.65 26.76
CA VAL A 36 11.88 3.34 26.86
C VAL A 36 12.68 4.22 25.91
N GLY A 37 12.23 4.38 24.66
CA GLY A 37 12.87 5.27 23.69
C GLY A 37 12.96 6.72 24.18
N LYS A 38 11.90 7.25 24.81
CA LYS A 38 11.88 8.56 25.45
C LYS A 38 12.96 8.68 26.51
N LEU A 39 12.98 7.74 27.44
CA LEU A 39 13.98 7.73 28.54
C LEU A 39 15.41 7.61 28.02
N LEU A 40 15.65 6.85 26.95
CA LEU A 40 16.96 6.77 26.31
C LEU A 40 17.40 8.12 25.74
N VAL A 41 16.51 8.87 25.09
CA VAL A 41 16.81 10.21 24.57
C VAL A 41 17.10 11.18 25.71
N GLU A 42 16.31 11.16 26.78
CA GLU A 42 16.53 11.99 27.98
C GLU A 42 17.89 11.66 28.63
N ALA A 43 18.20 10.36 28.82
CA ALA A 43 19.46 9.90 29.40
C ALA A 43 20.68 10.30 28.57
N GLN A 44 20.53 10.46 27.25
CA GLN A 44 21.59 10.93 26.36
C GLN A 44 21.77 12.46 26.34
N GLY A 45 21.00 13.20 27.14
CA GLY A 45 21.05 14.66 27.26
C GLY A 45 20.19 15.39 26.22
N GLY A 46 19.14 14.76 25.71
CA GLY A 46 18.19 15.28 24.75
C GLY A 46 18.50 14.88 23.30
N GLU A 47 17.66 15.37 22.40
CA GLU A 47 17.64 14.92 20.98
C GLU A 47 18.89 15.25 20.21
N GLU A 48 19.45 16.44 20.41
CA GLU A 48 20.65 16.90 19.71
C GLU A 48 21.89 16.08 20.10
N ARG A 49 21.97 15.62 21.33
CA ARG A 49 23.07 14.82 21.87
C ARG A 49 22.86 13.33 21.73
N ALA A 50 21.64 12.86 21.48
CA ALA A 50 21.29 11.46 21.36
C ALA A 50 22.11 10.70 20.28
N LYS A 51 22.59 11.40 19.25
CA LYS A 51 23.46 10.82 18.22
C LYS A 51 24.83 10.42 18.74
N TYR A 52 25.33 11.06 19.80
CA TYR A 52 26.68 10.84 20.36
C TYR A 52 26.69 9.88 21.56
N GLY A 53 25.53 9.48 22.07
CA GLY A 53 25.39 8.68 23.31
C GLY A 53 25.39 7.17 23.10
N ASP A 54 26.06 6.64 22.06
CA ASP A 54 26.07 5.20 21.75
C ASP A 54 26.72 4.36 22.86
N GLY A 55 27.66 4.92 23.63
CA GLY A 55 28.28 4.28 24.78
C GLY A 55 27.28 3.94 25.88
N LEU A 56 26.36 4.87 26.19
CA LEU A 56 25.31 4.68 27.20
C LEU A 56 24.32 3.58 26.78
N ILE A 57 23.92 3.54 25.51
CA ILE A 57 23.02 2.48 25.02
C ILE A 57 23.69 1.11 25.13
N LYS A 58 24.98 1.02 24.86
CA LYS A 58 25.75 -0.23 25.00
C LYS A 58 25.83 -0.68 26.44
N GLU A 59 26.09 0.25 27.38
CA GLU A 59 26.09 -0.03 28.82
C GLU A 59 24.72 -0.54 29.28
N TYR A 60 23.64 0.17 28.94
CA TYR A 60 22.27 -0.23 29.31
C TYR A 60 21.89 -1.57 28.69
N SER A 61 22.28 -1.82 27.42
CA SER A 61 22.08 -3.10 26.77
C SER A 61 22.72 -4.26 27.53
N ASN A 62 23.97 -4.11 27.97
CA ASN A 62 24.69 -5.14 28.72
C ASN A 62 23.99 -5.44 30.04
N ARG A 63 23.63 -4.40 30.81
CA ARG A 63 22.95 -4.55 32.10
C ARG A 63 21.56 -5.17 31.95
N LEU A 64 20.73 -4.64 31.05
CA LEU A 64 19.37 -5.14 30.83
C LEU A 64 19.38 -6.58 30.31
N THR A 65 20.33 -6.93 29.44
CA THR A 65 20.46 -8.32 28.94
C THR A 65 20.88 -9.27 30.07
N SER A 66 21.74 -8.84 30.97
CA SER A 66 22.15 -9.62 32.13
C SER A 66 21.03 -9.84 33.14
N GLU A 67 20.20 -8.80 33.38
CA GLU A 67 19.15 -8.80 34.42
C GLU A 67 17.83 -9.39 33.92
N LEU A 68 17.44 -9.09 32.66
CA LEU A 68 16.11 -9.40 32.09
C LEU A 68 16.16 -10.41 30.94
N GLY A 69 17.34 -10.80 30.48
CA GLY A 69 17.53 -11.78 29.40
C GLY A 69 17.51 -11.17 28.00
N LYS A 70 17.28 -12.03 27.00
CA LYS A 70 17.33 -11.65 25.57
C LYS A 70 16.19 -10.67 25.22
N GLY A 71 16.48 -9.74 24.30
CA GLY A 71 15.50 -8.75 23.81
C GLY A 71 15.96 -7.31 23.94
N TYR A 72 16.97 -7.05 24.77
CA TYR A 72 17.49 -5.72 25.08
C TYR A 72 18.84 -5.41 24.43
N SER A 73 19.07 -5.97 23.23
CA SER A 73 20.30 -5.72 22.46
C SER A 73 20.44 -4.23 22.12
N THR A 74 21.68 -3.78 21.96
CA THR A 74 21.99 -2.40 21.52
C THR A 74 21.19 -2.00 20.27
N ARG A 75 21.01 -2.92 19.32
CA ARG A 75 20.18 -2.70 18.13
C ARG A 75 18.72 -2.44 18.50
N ASN A 76 18.14 -3.24 19.37
CA ASN A 76 16.74 -3.10 19.75
C ASN A 76 16.49 -1.81 20.55
N LEU A 77 17.42 -1.45 21.48
CA LEU A 77 17.34 -0.17 22.19
C LEU A 77 17.46 1.03 21.24
N LYS A 78 18.33 0.94 20.20
CA LYS A 78 18.40 1.96 19.15
C LYS A 78 17.09 2.07 18.36
N TYR A 79 16.42 0.96 18.06
CA TYR A 79 15.09 0.98 17.46
C TYR A 79 14.04 1.65 18.36
N MET A 80 14.01 1.37 19.66
CA MET A 80 13.10 2.02 20.60
C MET A 80 13.34 3.53 20.64
N ARG A 81 14.61 3.97 20.69
CA ARG A 81 14.97 5.39 20.60
C ARG A 81 14.47 6.03 19.31
N ASN A 82 14.75 5.41 18.16
CA ASN A 82 14.36 5.93 16.85
C ASN A 82 12.84 5.94 16.70
N PHE A 83 12.14 4.96 17.25
CA PHE A 83 10.68 4.92 17.28
C PHE A 83 10.10 6.11 18.03
N TYR A 84 10.64 6.43 19.20
CA TYR A 84 10.23 7.65 19.94
C TYR A 84 10.46 8.91 19.10
N LEU A 85 11.64 9.06 18.48
CA LEU A 85 11.98 10.24 17.66
C LEU A 85 11.08 10.37 16.43
N LEU A 86 10.69 9.27 15.82
CA LEU A 86 9.79 9.25 14.67
C LEU A 86 8.33 9.58 15.07
N ALA A 87 7.87 9.01 16.19
CA ALA A 87 6.48 9.10 16.61
C ALA A 87 6.16 10.33 17.46
N LYS A 88 7.17 10.98 18.06
CA LYS A 88 6.93 12.18 18.87
C LYS A 88 6.35 13.30 18.01
N GLY A 89 5.37 14.01 18.58
CA GLY A 89 4.68 15.10 17.87
C GLY A 89 3.74 14.65 16.75
N GLN A 90 3.57 13.36 16.55
CA GLN A 90 2.59 12.81 15.61
C GLN A 90 1.29 12.45 16.36
N PRO A 91 0.13 12.50 15.70
CA PRO A 91 -1.12 11.96 16.25
C PRO A 91 -0.99 10.50 16.68
N LEU A 92 -0.05 9.76 16.10
CA LEU A 92 0.26 8.37 16.43
C LEU A 92 0.64 8.19 17.91
N ALA A 93 1.43 9.12 18.50
CA ALA A 93 1.82 9.05 19.90
C ALA A 93 0.61 9.09 20.85
N ALA A 94 -0.45 9.81 20.47
CA ALA A 94 -1.72 9.86 21.20
C ALA A 94 -2.64 8.64 20.88
N GLN A 95 -2.36 7.90 19.82
CA GLN A 95 -3.21 6.84 19.27
C GLN A 95 -2.68 5.42 19.51
N PHE A 96 -1.71 5.22 20.42
CA PHE A 96 -1.23 3.85 20.74
C PHE A 96 -2.35 2.86 21.10
N LYS A 97 -3.50 3.38 21.54
CA LYS A 97 -4.70 2.56 21.82
C LYS A 97 -5.31 1.92 20.57
N ASN A 98 -4.97 2.40 19.37
CA ASN A 98 -5.55 1.98 18.09
C ASN A 98 -4.48 1.49 17.08
N ILE A 99 -3.27 1.19 17.54
CA ILE A 99 -2.21 0.70 16.63
C ILE A 99 -2.38 -0.80 16.40
N ASN A 100 -2.59 -1.17 15.14
CA ASN A 100 -2.73 -2.55 14.66
C ASN A 100 -1.44 -3.05 13.98
N MET A 101 -0.28 -2.88 14.64
CA MET A 101 0.97 -3.39 14.12
C MET A 101 1.84 -4.00 15.21
N THR A 102 2.77 -4.85 14.80
CA THR A 102 3.72 -5.49 15.71
C THR A 102 5.01 -4.67 15.81
N TRP A 103 5.79 -4.91 16.88
CA TRP A 103 7.14 -4.32 16.98
C TRP A 103 8.05 -4.69 15.80
N SER A 104 7.87 -5.87 15.23
CA SER A 104 8.64 -6.31 14.06
C SER A 104 8.34 -5.46 12.80
N ASN A 105 7.09 -4.99 12.63
CA ASN A 105 6.74 -4.07 11.55
C ASN A 105 7.41 -2.70 11.76
N VAL A 106 7.38 -2.19 12.98
CA VAL A 106 8.06 -0.93 13.34
C VAL A 106 9.56 -1.03 13.05
N CYS A 107 10.21 -2.13 13.41
CA CYS A 107 11.63 -2.33 13.12
C CYS A 107 11.95 -2.36 11.63
N GLU A 108 11.08 -2.93 10.78
CA GLU A 108 11.26 -2.90 9.31
C GLU A 108 11.22 -1.46 8.79
N ILE A 109 10.25 -0.67 9.25
CA ILE A 109 10.08 0.73 8.84
C ILE A 109 11.26 1.59 9.29
N LEU A 110 11.78 1.37 10.50
CA LEU A 110 12.92 2.11 11.05
C LEU A 110 14.26 1.81 10.35
N ASN A 111 14.33 0.83 9.43
CA ASN A 111 15.49 0.60 8.58
C ASN A 111 15.50 1.50 7.32
N LEU A 112 14.41 2.17 7.01
CA LEU A 112 14.34 3.14 5.92
C LEU A 112 15.14 4.39 6.27
N SER A 113 15.61 5.12 5.25
CA SER A 113 16.42 6.33 5.44
C SER A 113 15.60 7.62 5.39
N ASN A 114 14.45 7.59 4.71
CA ASN A 114 13.60 8.75 4.50
C ASN A 114 12.48 8.80 5.54
N ILE A 115 12.39 9.91 6.29
CA ILE A 115 11.39 10.08 7.36
C ILE A 115 9.95 10.10 6.83
N GLU A 116 9.72 10.69 5.66
CA GLU A 116 8.37 10.76 5.08
C GLU A 116 7.92 9.39 4.56
N GLU A 117 8.85 8.62 4.01
CA GLU A 117 8.64 7.22 3.65
C GLU A 117 8.30 6.36 4.89
N MET A 118 9.07 6.53 5.99
CA MET A 118 8.77 5.86 7.25
C MET A 118 7.35 6.16 7.74
N LYS A 119 6.93 7.42 7.71
CA LYS A 119 5.58 7.84 8.11
C LYS A 119 4.50 7.24 7.22
N TYR A 120 4.75 7.20 5.91
CA TYR A 120 3.85 6.59 4.95
C TYR A 120 3.61 5.11 5.28
N TYR A 121 4.67 4.31 5.38
CA TYR A 121 4.54 2.87 5.68
C TYR A 121 4.03 2.58 7.09
N LEU A 122 4.29 3.47 8.05
CA LEU A 122 3.73 3.38 9.40
C LEU A 122 2.20 3.52 9.37
N ASN A 123 1.69 4.53 8.66
CA ASN A 123 0.26 4.77 8.51
C ASN A 123 -0.41 3.66 7.70
N LEU A 124 0.22 3.23 6.60
CA LEU A 124 -0.27 2.17 5.73
C LEU A 124 -0.37 0.84 6.49
N SER A 125 0.71 0.45 7.20
CA SER A 125 0.75 -0.78 7.98
C SER A 125 -0.30 -0.80 9.09
N ASN A 126 -0.51 0.34 9.75
CA ASN A 126 -1.54 0.47 10.77
C ASN A 126 -2.96 0.37 10.20
N LYS A 127 -3.22 1.03 9.08
CA LYS A 127 -4.54 1.07 8.43
C LYS A 127 -4.94 -0.30 7.86
N LEU A 128 -4.01 -0.99 7.21
CA LEU A 128 -4.26 -2.26 6.54
C LEU A 128 -3.95 -3.49 7.42
N CYS A 129 -3.48 -3.29 8.66
CA CYS A 129 -3.07 -4.37 9.56
C CYS A 129 -2.05 -5.32 8.92
N LEU A 130 -1.07 -4.77 8.18
CA LEU A 130 -0.13 -5.55 7.40
C LEU A 130 0.71 -6.49 8.28
N THR A 131 0.87 -7.72 7.83
CA THR A 131 1.90 -8.62 8.35
C THR A 131 3.29 -8.09 7.98
N LYS A 132 4.32 -8.60 8.64
CA LYS A 132 5.71 -8.23 8.33
C LYS A 132 6.09 -8.55 6.88
N LEU A 133 5.58 -9.64 6.33
CA LEU A 133 5.87 -10.05 4.95
C LEU A 133 5.21 -9.10 3.94
N GLU A 134 3.92 -8.80 4.11
CA GLU A 134 3.19 -7.86 3.26
C GLU A 134 3.84 -6.46 3.29
N LEU A 135 4.22 -5.99 4.49
CA LEU A 135 4.94 -4.71 4.61
C LEU A 135 6.27 -4.72 3.84
N ARG A 136 7.06 -5.79 3.96
CA ARG A 136 8.30 -5.93 3.20
C ARG A 136 8.09 -5.94 1.69
N THR A 137 7.05 -6.62 1.21
CA THR A 137 6.69 -6.63 -0.20
C THR A 137 6.37 -5.23 -0.68
N LYS A 138 5.56 -4.47 0.06
CA LYS A 138 5.22 -3.08 -0.27
C LYS A 138 6.45 -2.14 -0.26
N ILE A 139 7.35 -2.30 0.70
CA ILE A 139 8.61 -1.53 0.74
C ILE A 139 9.48 -1.88 -0.46
N LYS A 140 9.65 -3.17 -0.77
CA LYS A 140 10.44 -3.62 -1.93
C LYS A 140 9.86 -3.14 -3.25
N SER A 141 8.54 -3.13 -3.40
CA SER A 141 7.87 -2.62 -4.60
C SER A 141 7.97 -1.09 -4.74
N LYS A 142 8.65 -0.41 -3.80
CA LYS A 142 8.85 1.05 -3.80
C LYS A 142 7.54 1.82 -3.97
N GLU A 143 6.48 1.36 -3.28
CA GLU A 143 5.13 1.93 -3.41
C GLU A 143 5.12 3.44 -3.13
N TYR A 144 5.84 3.88 -2.07
CA TYR A 144 5.97 5.31 -1.75
C TYR A 144 6.69 6.10 -2.85
N GLU A 145 7.79 5.58 -3.38
CA GLU A 145 8.58 6.26 -4.41
C GLU A 145 7.81 6.45 -5.71
N ARG A 146 6.93 5.50 -6.04
CA ARG A 146 6.08 5.52 -7.25
C ARG A 146 4.86 6.45 -7.15
N LEU A 147 4.58 7.03 -5.98
CA LEU A 147 3.55 8.05 -5.86
C LEU A 147 3.98 9.35 -6.52
N ASP A 148 3.04 10.05 -7.15
CA ASP A 148 3.25 11.39 -7.70
C ASP A 148 3.71 12.36 -6.60
N SER A 149 4.58 13.32 -6.95
CA SER A 149 5.14 14.29 -6.00
C SER A 149 4.07 15.12 -5.30
N LYS A 150 3.01 15.51 -6.01
CA LYS A 150 1.88 16.26 -5.43
C LYS A 150 1.10 15.42 -4.42
N ILE A 151 1.00 14.11 -4.67
CA ILE A 151 0.34 13.20 -3.74
C ILE A 151 1.19 13.03 -2.48
N LYS A 152 2.51 12.87 -2.62
CA LYS A 152 3.44 12.85 -1.48
C LYS A 152 3.30 14.11 -0.62
N GLU A 153 3.25 15.30 -1.23
CA GLU A 153 3.05 16.57 -0.51
C GLU A 153 1.72 16.59 0.25
N LYS A 154 0.62 16.14 -0.36
CA LYS A 154 -0.69 16.04 0.32
C LYS A 154 -0.64 15.08 1.50
N LEU A 155 -0.02 13.91 1.32
CA LEU A 155 0.14 12.93 2.39
C LEU A 155 0.97 13.47 3.56
N ILE A 156 2.04 14.23 3.28
CA ILE A 156 2.86 14.91 4.28
C ILE A 156 2.02 15.93 5.07
N LYS A 157 1.16 16.69 4.37
CA LYS A 157 0.26 17.68 4.97
C LYS A 157 -0.97 17.07 5.63
N GLN A 158 -1.13 15.74 5.57
CA GLN A 158 -2.31 15.01 6.06
C GLN A 158 -3.62 15.46 5.39
N GLU A 159 -3.54 15.92 4.15
CA GLU A 159 -4.70 16.25 3.34
C GLU A 159 -5.36 14.96 2.80
N GLU A 160 -6.67 15.03 2.54
CA GLU A 160 -7.36 13.91 1.89
C GLU A 160 -6.85 13.69 0.48
N VAL A 161 -6.55 12.44 0.17
CA VAL A 161 -6.11 11.98 -1.14
C VAL A 161 -7.08 10.91 -1.61
N SER A 162 -7.65 11.10 -2.80
CA SER A 162 -8.56 10.11 -3.36
C SER A 162 -7.83 8.81 -3.68
N VAL A 163 -8.55 7.69 -3.70
CA VAL A 163 -7.95 6.37 -3.97
C VAL A 163 -7.32 6.34 -5.36
N LYS A 164 -8.00 6.92 -6.35
CA LYS A 164 -7.50 7.02 -7.74
C LYS A 164 -6.15 7.74 -7.85
N ASP A 165 -5.92 8.75 -7.01
CA ASP A 165 -4.67 9.53 -7.03
C ASP A 165 -3.50 8.74 -6.44
N LYS A 166 -3.79 7.71 -5.65
CA LYS A 166 -2.78 6.82 -5.03
C LYS A 166 -2.34 5.66 -5.91
N ILE A 167 -2.91 5.50 -7.11
CA ILE A 167 -2.47 4.47 -8.04
C ILE A 167 -1.00 4.73 -8.40
N PRO A 168 -0.10 3.76 -8.12
CA PRO A 168 1.34 3.94 -8.39
C PRO A 168 1.64 4.14 -9.87
N ASP A 169 2.77 4.77 -10.18
CA ASP A 169 3.31 4.91 -11.53
C ASP A 169 4.83 4.62 -11.52
N PRO A 170 5.31 3.58 -12.17
CA PRO A 170 4.56 2.56 -12.92
C PRO A 170 3.82 1.55 -12.04
N ILE A 171 2.83 0.85 -12.62
CA ILE A 171 2.21 -0.33 -12.02
C ILE A 171 3.10 -1.54 -12.28
N VAL A 172 3.36 -2.36 -11.24
CA VAL A 172 4.18 -3.58 -11.38
C VAL A 172 3.25 -4.79 -11.55
N LEU A 173 3.34 -5.44 -12.70
CA LEU A 173 2.65 -6.70 -12.98
C LEU A 173 3.60 -7.87 -12.69
N GLU A 174 3.79 -8.15 -11.41
CA GLU A 174 4.79 -9.09 -10.92
C GLU A 174 4.51 -10.52 -11.41
N GLY A 175 5.56 -11.16 -11.98
CA GLY A 175 5.45 -12.52 -12.51
C GLY A 175 4.81 -12.62 -13.90
N LEU A 176 4.58 -11.49 -14.57
CA LEU A 176 4.18 -11.51 -15.98
C LEU A 176 5.38 -11.87 -16.83
N GLU A 177 5.42 -13.11 -17.31
CA GLU A 177 6.48 -13.62 -18.18
C GLU A 177 6.06 -13.62 -19.66
N TYR A 178 6.97 -13.23 -20.53
CA TYR A 178 6.80 -13.34 -21.98
C TYR A 178 8.13 -13.66 -22.66
N ARG A 179 8.08 -14.52 -23.72
CA ARG A 179 9.31 -15.05 -24.34
C ARG A 179 9.80 -14.26 -25.55
N GLU A 180 8.88 -13.61 -26.28
CA GLU A 180 9.22 -12.92 -27.52
C GLU A 180 8.80 -11.45 -27.45
N LYS A 181 7.56 -11.15 -27.78
CA LYS A 181 7.00 -9.79 -27.78
C LYS A 181 5.80 -9.71 -26.87
N LEU A 182 5.80 -8.73 -25.98
CA LEU A 182 4.65 -8.44 -25.15
C LEU A 182 3.46 -7.99 -26.02
N THR A 183 2.30 -8.57 -25.79
CA THR A 183 1.04 -8.24 -26.49
C THR A 183 -0.06 -7.97 -25.48
N GLU A 184 -1.07 -7.19 -25.85
CA GLU A 184 -2.25 -6.92 -25.00
C GLU A 184 -2.89 -8.23 -24.51
N LYS A 185 -2.93 -9.25 -25.37
CA LYS A 185 -3.47 -10.57 -25.04
C LYS A 185 -2.69 -11.28 -23.93
N ILE A 186 -1.35 -11.11 -23.88
CA ILE A 186 -0.51 -11.69 -22.83
C ILE A 186 -0.79 -10.99 -21.49
N VAL A 187 -0.86 -9.66 -21.48
CA VAL A 187 -1.19 -8.87 -20.30
C VAL A 187 -2.59 -9.21 -19.82
N GLN A 188 -3.55 -9.28 -20.72
CA GLN A 188 -4.93 -9.66 -20.42
C GLN A 188 -5.01 -11.04 -19.77
N LYS A 189 -4.33 -12.03 -20.35
CA LYS A 189 -4.28 -13.39 -19.81
C LYS A 189 -3.70 -13.41 -18.38
N TRP A 190 -2.61 -12.67 -18.16
CA TRP A 190 -2.02 -12.58 -16.82
C TRP A 190 -3.01 -12.00 -15.81
N ILE A 191 -3.75 -10.94 -16.17
CA ILE A 191 -4.78 -10.35 -15.30
C ILE A 191 -5.89 -11.36 -14.99
N ASP A 192 -6.32 -12.14 -15.99
CA ASP A 192 -7.36 -13.16 -15.83
C ASP A 192 -6.92 -14.29 -14.87
N GLU A 193 -5.63 -14.64 -14.91
CA GLU A 193 -5.04 -15.66 -14.06
C GLU A 193 -4.67 -15.12 -12.66
N ASN A 194 -4.44 -13.80 -12.51
CA ASN A 194 -3.98 -13.15 -11.29
C ASN A 194 -4.81 -11.91 -10.91
N PRO A 195 -6.15 -11.98 -10.85
CA PRO A 195 -6.98 -10.80 -10.63
C PRO A 195 -6.77 -10.14 -9.28
N ALA A 196 -6.45 -10.90 -8.23
CA ALA A 196 -6.13 -10.36 -6.91
C ALA A 196 -4.84 -9.54 -6.93
N SER A 197 -3.77 -10.09 -7.50
CA SER A 197 -2.47 -9.39 -7.63
C SER A 197 -2.59 -8.12 -8.48
N PHE A 198 -3.42 -8.15 -9.52
CA PHE A 198 -3.69 -6.96 -10.32
C PHE A 198 -4.41 -5.87 -9.50
N CYS A 199 -5.44 -6.22 -8.74
CA CYS A 199 -6.13 -5.28 -7.86
C CYS A 199 -5.19 -4.71 -6.78
N GLU A 200 -4.32 -5.54 -6.20
CA GLU A 200 -3.32 -5.11 -5.23
C GLU A 200 -2.28 -4.14 -5.84
N ALA A 201 -1.88 -4.38 -7.09
CA ALA A 201 -0.95 -3.50 -7.81
C ALA A 201 -1.54 -2.10 -8.09
N LEU A 202 -2.86 -1.99 -8.25
CA LEU A 202 -3.56 -0.72 -8.38
C LEU A 202 -3.71 0.03 -7.04
N GLY A 203 -3.74 -0.69 -5.92
CA GLY A 203 -3.86 -0.13 -4.57
C GLY A 203 -5.13 -0.53 -3.83
N GLU A 204 -5.59 0.33 -2.93
CA GLU A 204 -6.68 0.02 -2.02
C GLU A 204 -8.07 0.00 -2.68
N GLY A 205 -8.90 -0.95 -2.26
CA GLY A 205 -10.33 -0.96 -2.53
C GLY A 205 -10.74 -1.49 -3.90
N TYR A 206 -9.82 -1.85 -4.78
CA TYR A 206 -10.14 -2.39 -6.08
C TYR A 206 -10.63 -3.84 -5.97
N SER A 207 -11.70 -4.13 -6.68
CA SER A 207 -12.32 -5.45 -6.76
C SER A 207 -12.58 -5.82 -8.23
N TYR A 208 -12.13 -7.01 -8.61
CA TYR A 208 -12.29 -7.52 -9.97
C TYR A 208 -13.74 -7.94 -10.22
N ILE A 209 -14.32 -7.44 -11.31
CA ILE A 209 -15.65 -7.85 -11.79
C ILE A 209 -15.49 -8.85 -12.93
N LYS A 210 -14.87 -8.41 -14.03
CA LYS A 210 -14.75 -9.23 -15.24
C LYS A 210 -13.78 -8.65 -16.24
N SER A 211 -13.03 -9.52 -16.92
CA SER A 211 -12.30 -9.20 -18.15
C SER A 211 -13.18 -9.34 -19.37
N GLN A 212 -12.78 -8.65 -20.44
CA GLN A 212 -13.47 -8.63 -21.75
C GLN A 212 -14.98 -8.43 -21.56
N TYR A 213 -15.30 -7.38 -20.76
CA TYR A 213 -16.70 -7.08 -20.45
C TYR A 213 -17.42 -6.57 -21.68
N LYS A 214 -18.35 -7.39 -22.21
CA LYS A 214 -19.08 -7.12 -23.45
C LYS A 214 -20.07 -6.00 -23.26
N ILE A 215 -19.98 -4.97 -24.10
CA ILE A 215 -20.93 -3.86 -24.18
C ILE A 215 -21.47 -3.73 -25.61
N LYS A 216 -22.61 -3.06 -25.76
CA LYS A 216 -23.23 -2.83 -27.06
C LYS A 216 -23.44 -1.33 -27.26
N ILE A 217 -22.75 -0.79 -28.27
CA ILE A 217 -22.87 0.64 -28.64
C ILE A 217 -23.46 0.69 -30.04
N GLY A 218 -24.69 1.16 -30.15
CA GLY A 218 -25.46 1.10 -31.41
C GLY A 218 -25.67 -0.35 -31.86
N SER A 219 -25.24 -0.67 -33.08
CA SER A 219 -25.28 -2.03 -33.65
C SER A 219 -24.05 -2.89 -33.29
N ASN A 220 -22.97 -2.29 -32.79
CA ASN A 220 -21.69 -2.93 -32.62
C ASN A 220 -21.47 -3.43 -31.20
N TYR A 221 -20.82 -4.60 -31.10
CA TYR A 221 -20.29 -5.10 -29.83
C TYR A 221 -18.88 -4.59 -29.63
N ASN A 222 -18.61 -4.12 -28.42
CA ASN A 222 -17.28 -3.72 -27.94
C ASN A 222 -16.98 -4.47 -26.65
N TYR A 223 -15.72 -4.44 -26.23
CA TYR A 223 -15.26 -5.15 -25.04
C TYR A 223 -14.37 -4.21 -24.22
N ILE A 224 -14.71 -4.03 -22.96
CA ILE A 224 -13.84 -3.38 -21.98
C ILE A 224 -12.82 -4.41 -21.54
N ASP A 225 -11.53 -4.11 -21.60
CA ASP A 225 -10.47 -5.07 -21.26
C ASP A 225 -10.63 -5.59 -19.84
N VAL A 226 -10.74 -4.72 -18.85
CA VAL A 226 -11.07 -5.11 -17.46
C VAL A 226 -12.07 -4.14 -16.85
N LEU A 227 -13.12 -4.68 -16.26
CA LEU A 227 -14.08 -3.95 -15.45
C LEU A 227 -13.84 -4.28 -13.98
N LEU A 228 -13.60 -3.25 -13.17
CA LEU A 228 -13.41 -3.33 -11.73
C LEU A 228 -14.47 -2.50 -11.02
N PHE A 229 -14.53 -2.65 -9.70
CA PHE A 229 -15.26 -1.74 -8.81
C PHE A 229 -14.34 -1.33 -7.66
N ASN A 230 -14.29 -0.04 -7.34
CA ASN A 230 -13.60 0.43 -6.14
C ASN A 230 -14.61 0.63 -5.01
N ILE A 231 -14.45 -0.16 -3.94
CA ILE A 231 -15.36 -0.18 -2.79
C ILE A 231 -15.22 1.04 -1.88
N ILE A 232 -14.10 1.77 -1.95
CA ILE A 232 -13.87 2.98 -1.15
C ILE A 232 -14.48 4.18 -1.85
N ASP A 233 -14.18 4.34 -3.13
CA ASP A 233 -14.72 5.42 -3.96
C ASP A 233 -16.15 5.13 -4.45
N MET A 234 -16.68 3.92 -4.17
CA MET A 234 -18.02 3.48 -4.58
C MET A 234 -18.30 3.74 -6.06
N ASN A 235 -17.36 3.35 -6.93
CA ASN A 235 -17.47 3.58 -8.36
C ASN A 235 -16.98 2.41 -9.21
N TYR A 236 -17.47 2.33 -10.43
CA TYR A 236 -16.90 1.44 -11.44
C TYR A 236 -15.57 1.99 -11.95
N VAL A 237 -14.69 1.07 -12.33
CA VAL A 237 -13.39 1.40 -12.90
C VAL A 237 -13.22 0.62 -14.21
N VAL A 238 -13.05 1.34 -15.29
CA VAL A 238 -12.79 0.80 -16.62
C VAL A 238 -11.29 0.80 -16.84
N VAL A 239 -10.70 -0.35 -17.12
CA VAL A 239 -9.28 -0.47 -17.46
C VAL A 239 -9.14 -0.83 -18.93
N GLU A 240 -8.28 -0.11 -19.62
CA GLU A 240 -7.90 -0.36 -21.02
C GLU A 240 -6.39 -0.55 -21.09
N ILE A 241 -5.94 -1.60 -21.78
CA ILE A 241 -4.55 -2.04 -21.81
C ILE A 241 -3.96 -1.75 -23.20
N LYS A 242 -2.82 -1.10 -23.24
CA LYS A 242 -2.07 -0.85 -24.47
C LYS A 242 -0.59 -1.22 -24.27
N VAL A 243 -0.07 -2.03 -25.19
CA VAL A 243 1.35 -2.39 -25.22
C VAL A 243 2.19 -1.44 -26.07
N THR A 244 1.59 -0.33 -26.47
CA THR A 244 2.20 0.72 -27.28
C THR A 244 2.14 2.05 -26.54
N GLU A 245 2.76 3.07 -27.11
CA GLU A 245 2.66 4.45 -26.63
C GLU A 245 1.19 4.94 -26.60
N LEU A 246 0.89 5.82 -25.66
CA LEU A 246 -0.41 6.48 -25.52
C LEU A 246 -0.77 7.30 -26.78
N LYS A 247 -1.99 7.10 -27.30
CA LYS A 247 -2.55 7.83 -28.45
C LYS A 247 -3.90 8.47 -28.11
N LYS A 248 -4.31 9.47 -28.90
CA LYS A 248 -5.61 10.16 -28.71
C LYS A 248 -6.81 9.22 -28.81
N GLU A 249 -6.73 8.23 -29.72
CA GLU A 249 -7.78 7.26 -29.91
C GLU A 249 -8.05 6.44 -28.64
N HIS A 250 -7.02 6.15 -27.85
CA HIS A 250 -7.16 5.41 -26.59
C HIS A 250 -7.98 6.21 -25.56
N ILE A 251 -7.80 7.54 -25.53
CA ILE A 251 -8.55 8.42 -24.63
C ILE A 251 -10.03 8.44 -25.04
N GLY A 252 -10.33 8.60 -26.32
CA GLY A 252 -11.72 8.58 -26.81
C GLY A 252 -12.41 7.22 -26.59
N GLN A 253 -11.65 6.13 -26.71
CA GLN A 253 -12.15 4.78 -26.45
C GLN A 253 -12.57 4.62 -24.99
N ILE A 254 -11.66 4.93 -24.05
CA ILE A 254 -11.95 4.77 -22.62
C ILE A 254 -13.07 5.71 -22.14
N GLU A 255 -13.13 6.96 -22.63
CA GLU A 255 -14.25 7.87 -22.34
C GLU A 255 -15.59 7.31 -22.78
N THR A 256 -15.62 6.70 -23.97
CA THR A 256 -16.85 6.06 -24.48
C THR A 256 -17.26 4.92 -23.57
N TYR A 257 -16.33 4.11 -23.09
CA TYR A 257 -16.61 3.00 -22.18
C TYR A 257 -17.05 3.46 -20.79
N MET A 258 -16.41 4.50 -20.23
CA MET A 258 -16.80 5.12 -18.98
C MET A 258 -18.25 5.65 -19.05
N ASN A 259 -18.58 6.39 -20.12
CA ASN A 259 -19.92 6.93 -20.34
C ASN A 259 -20.96 5.81 -20.50
N TYR A 260 -20.61 4.71 -21.17
CA TYR A 260 -21.48 3.53 -21.28
C TYR A 260 -21.76 2.92 -19.90
N VAL A 261 -20.72 2.75 -19.07
CA VAL A 261 -20.86 2.20 -17.71
C VAL A 261 -21.70 3.12 -16.84
N ASP A 262 -21.49 4.43 -16.91
CA ASP A 262 -22.30 5.41 -16.17
C ASP A 262 -23.78 5.39 -16.59
N ALA A 263 -24.06 5.20 -17.87
CA ALA A 263 -25.42 5.16 -18.38
C ALA A 263 -26.16 3.85 -18.14
N ASN A 264 -25.44 2.71 -18.08
CA ASN A 264 -26.09 1.37 -18.12
C ASN A 264 -25.86 0.53 -16.85
N LEU A 265 -24.74 0.72 -16.13
CA LEU A 265 -24.39 -0.10 -14.95
C LEU A 265 -24.48 0.70 -13.64
N LYS A 266 -24.06 1.97 -13.68
CA LYS A 266 -24.04 2.84 -12.52
C LYS A 266 -25.44 3.04 -11.92
N LYS A 267 -25.55 3.05 -10.60
CA LYS A 267 -26.73 3.43 -9.83
C LYS A 267 -26.53 4.82 -9.23
N ASP A 268 -27.62 5.45 -8.78
CA ASP A 268 -27.60 6.82 -8.26
C ASP A 268 -26.66 7.05 -7.09
N PHE A 269 -26.45 6.00 -6.27
CA PHE A 269 -25.54 6.02 -5.12
C PHE A 269 -24.08 5.74 -5.48
N HIS A 270 -23.76 5.41 -6.73
CA HIS A 270 -22.38 5.25 -7.19
C HIS A 270 -21.81 6.58 -7.69
N ASN A 271 -20.55 6.81 -7.42
CA ASN A 271 -19.81 7.91 -8.00
C ASN A 271 -19.55 7.67 -9.50
N LYS A 272 -19.07 8.69 -10.21
CA LYS A 272 -18.72 8.59 -11.62
C LYS A 272 -17.65 7.54 -11.86
N THR A 273 -17.78 6.82 -12.96
CA THR A 273 -16.81 5.83 -13.41
C THR A 273 -15.43 6.46 -13.63
N THR A 274 -14.40 5.80 -13.16
CA THR A 274 -12.99 6.14 -13.40
C THR A 274 -12.43 5.28 -14.52
N GLY A 275 -11.60 5.86 -15.40
CA GLY A 275 -10.87 5.15 -16.44
C GLY A 275 -9.39 5.03 -16.09
N ILE A 276 -8.80 3.85 -16.28
CA ILE A 276 -7.37 3.62 -16.16
C ILE A 276 -6.84 3.14 -17.51
N LEU A 277 -5.95 3.94 -18.10
CA LEU A 277 -5.19 3.56 -19.29
C LEU A 277 -3.83 3.00 -18.83
N LEU A 278 -3.64 1.69 -19.00
CA LEU A 278 -2.37 1.02 -18.80
C LEU A 278 -1.60 1.01 -20.11
N VAL A 279 -0.48 1.70 -20.16
CA VAL A 279 0.34 1.84 -21.36
C VAL A 279 1.76 1.36 -21.10
N ARG A 280 2.44 0.84 -22.13
CA ARG A 280 3.84 0.45 -21.98
C ARG A 280 4.75 1.68 -21.89
N GLU A 281 4.41 2.73 -22.63
CA GLU A 281 5.11 4.01 -22.62
C GLU A 281 4.08 5.13 -22.58
N ASN A 282 4.15 5.99 -21.57
CA ASN A 282 3.27 7.15 -21.52
C ASN A 282 3.80 8.29 -22.40
N ASN A 283 2.86 9.06 -22.93
CA ASN A 283 3.16 10.29 -23.66
C ASN A 283 2.84 11.50 -22.77
N ARG A 284 3.85 11.99 -22.05
CA ARG A 284 3.72 13.10 -21.09
C ARG A 284 3.11 14.37 -21.70
N TRP A 285 3.34 14.59 -22.99
CA TRP A 285 2.75 15.72 -23.70
C TRP A 285 1.24 15.53 -23.90
N LEU A 286 0.82 14.34 -24.28
CA LEU A 286 -0.58 14.02 -24.50
C LEU A 286 -1.37 14.05 -23.18
N ILE A 287 -0.80 13.56 -22.09
CA ILE A 287 -1.43 13.55 -20.76
C ILE A 287 -1.80 14.97 -20.31
N LYS A 288 -0.99 15.97 -20.59
CA LYS A 288 -1.29 17.39 -20.25
C LYS A 288 -2.56 17.93 -20.88
N TYR A 289 -3.02 17.34 -21.98
CA TYR A 289 -4.20 17.76 -22.72
C TYR A 289 -5.41 16.85 -22.50
N ILE A 290 -5.34 15.91 -21.56
CA ILE A 290 -6.52 15.13 -21.12
C ILE A 290 -7.36 16.05 -20.23
N ASN A 291 -8.54 16.43 -20.72
CA ASN A 291 -9.46 17.32 -20.01
C ASN A 291 -10.44 16.58 -19.09
N ASN A 292 -10.25 15.28 -18.89
CA ASN A 292 -11.14 14.45 -18.08
C ASN A 292 -10.41 13.95 -16.84
N ASP A 293 -10.67 14.55 -15.68
CA ASP A 293 -10.07 14.19 -14.39
C ASP A 293 -10.42 12.76 -13.94
N GLY A 294 -11.37 12.11 -14.59
CA GLY A 294 -11.72 10.71 -14.36
C GLY A 294 -10.79 9.71 -15.07
N ILE A 295 -9.91 10.17 -15.97
CA ILE A 295 -8.98 9.30 -16.71
C ILE A 295 -7.59 9.39 -16.08
N ILE A 296 -7.05 8.23 -15.74
CA ILE A 296 -5.72 8.06 -15.17
C ILE A 296 -4.89 7.27 -16.16
N VAL A 297 -3.72 7.79 -16.51
CA VAL A 297 -2.74 7.08 -17.34
C VAL A 297 -1.61 6.60 -16.44
N ARG A 298 -1.25 5.34 -16.56
CA ARG A 298 -0.12 4.74 -15.84
C ARG A 298 0.71 3.87 -16.77
N ASP A 299 2.02 3.98 -16.62
CA ASP A 299 2.92 3.00 -17.17
C ASP A 299 2.79 1.68 -16.42
N TYR A 300 3.14 0.58 -17.06
CA TYR A 300 3.31 -0.69 -16.36
C TYR A 300 4.62 -1.34 -16.74
N ILE A 301 5.18 -2.07 -15.78
CA ILE A 301 6.39 -2.86 -15.91
C ILE A 301 6.10 -4.30 -15.48
N THR A 302 6.96 -5.23 -15.89
CA THR A 302 6.70 -6.67 -15.76
C THR A 302 7.61 -7.36 -14.76
N SER A 303 8.59 -6.64 -14.20
CA SER A 303 9.51 -7.20 -13.20
C SER A 303 9.97 -6.17 -12.18
N GLU A 304 10.41 -6.66 -11.01
CA GLU A 304 11.10 -5.84 -10.01
C GLU A 304 12.47 -5.32 -10.51
N GLU A 305 13.10 -6.01 -11.46
CA GLU A 305 14.37 -5.60 -12.05
C GLU A 305 14.20 -4.31 -12.85
N GLU A 306 13.18 -4.24 -13.72
CA GLU A 306 12.82 -3.01 -14.43
C GLU A 306 12.51 -1.85 -13.43
N LEU A 307 11.86 -2.15 -12.31
CA LEU A 307 11.59 -1.16 -11.28
C LEU A 307 12.87 -0.64 -10.64
N ASN A 308 13.81 -1.52 -10.33
CA ASN A 308 15.07 -1.14 -9.72
C ASN A 308 15.91 -0.27 -10.66
N GLU A 309 15.93 -0.56 -11.97
CA GLU A 309 16.63 0.26 -12.97
C GLU A 309 16.10 1.70 -13.03
N LEU A 310 14.78 1.90 -12.84
CA LEU A 310 14.17 3.24 -12.82
C LEU A 310 14.57 4.10 -11.61
N TYR A 311 15.00 3.48 -10.49
CA TYR A 311 15.28 4.16 -9.21
C TYR A 311 16.73 3.99 -8.72
N ILE A 312 17.68 3.72 -9.62
CA ILE A 312 19.12 3.59 -9.30
C ILE A 312 19.81 4.97 -9.12
N TYR A 313 19.10 6.10 -9.21
CA TYR A 313 19.70 7.45 -9.11
C TYR A 313 19.40 8.15 -7.79
#